data_a2245041073a804f389ab58720682c53
#
_entry.id   a2245041073a804f389ab58720682c53
#
_cell.length_a   1.000
_cell.length_b   1.000
_cell.length_c   1.000
_cell.angle_alpha   90.00
_cell.angle_beta   90.00
_cell.angle_gamma   90.00
#
_symmetry.space_group_name_H-M   'P 1'
#
loop_
_entity.id
_entity.type
_entity.pdbx_description
1 polymer ?
#
loop_
_entity_poly.entity_id
_entity_poly.type
_entity_poly.pdbx_seq_one_letter_code
_entity_poly.pdbx_strand_id
1 'polypeptide(L)'
;MNVTEAMKSSGVVAAVKDENGFRNALSSRASVVFLLKSELLTVGETVERAHAAGKKILVHVDLTEGIGKDEAAIRYIAERVKPDGVITTRPNIVKCAKACGLYTVFRVFLIDTQGLDSALSNADKLRPDAVELMPGLIPSLVGRFLAPSRAVIAGGLITTREQATAAIKAGAVAASTSDPELW
;
A
#
# COMPACT_ATOMS: atom_id res chain seq x y z
N MET A 1 0.99 -5.97 -16.49
CA MET A 1 -0.03 -5.29 -15.63
C MET A 1 0.73 -4.50 -14.57
N ASN A 2 0.50 -3.19 -14.48
CA ASN A 2 1.10 -2.35 -13.45
C ASN A 2 0.38 -2.53 -12.11
N VAL A 3 0.92 -1.95 -11.00
CA VAL A 3 0.39 -2.12 -9.64
C VAL A 3 -1.06 -1.63 -9.53
N THR A 4 -1.38 -0.46 -10.10
CA THR A 4 -2.75 0.10 -10.06
C THR A 4 -3.75 -0.80 -10.79
N GLU A 5 -3.38 -1.32 -11.96
CA GLU A 5 -4.22 -2.27 -12.72
C GLU A 5 -4.43 -3.57 -11.95
N ALA A 6 -3.37 -4.07 -11.29
CA ALA A 6 -3.46 -5.27 -10.45
C ALA A 6 -4.42 -5.07 -9.26
N MET A 7 -4.36 -3.92 -8.60
CA MET A 7 -5.30 -3.56 -7.54
C MET A 7 -6.74 -3.48 -8.05
N LYS A 8 -6.96 -2.82 -9.19
CA LYS A 8 -8.30 -2.70 -9.81
C LYS A 8 -8.88 -4.07 -10.19
N SER A 9 -8.07 -4.98 -10.71
CA SER A 9 -8.55 -6.28 -11.19
C SER A 9 -9.08 -7.16 -10.06
N SER A 10 -8.47 -7.12 -8.88
CA SER A 10 -8.92 -7.88 -7.71
C SER A 10 -9.90 -7.12 -6.81
N GLY A 11 -9.89 -5.78 -6.85
CA GLY A 11 -10.68 -4.91 -5.99
C GLY A 11 -10.24 -4.96 -4.51
N VAL A 12 -9.28 -5.81 -4.18
CA VAL A 12 -8.79 -6.02 -2.82
C VAL A 12 -7.26 -6.14 -2.81
N VAL A 13 -6.65 -5.68 -1.72
CA VAL A 13 -5.23 -5.83 -1.42
C VAL A 13 -5.09 -6.64 -0.14
N ALA A 14 -4.29 -7.70 -0.18
CA ALA A 14 -4.00 -8.53 0.98
C ALA A 14 -2.95 -7.84 1.87
N ALA A 15 -3.37 -7.34 3.03
CA ALA A 15 -2.51 -6.68 4.00
C ALA A 15 -2.00 -7.69 5.04
N VAL A 16 -0.74 -8.11 4.93
CA VAL A 16 -0.18 -9.21 5.72
C VAL A 16 0.82 -8.70 6.77
N LYS A 17 0.81 -9.35 7.94
CA LYS A 17 1.64 -8.98 9.10
C LYS A 17 2.56 -10.11 9.56
N ASP A 18 2.31 -11.33 9.09
CA ASP A 18 3.00 -12.53 9.51
C ASP A 18 3.07 -13.57 8.37
N GLU A 19 3.84 -14.62 8.59
CA GLU A 19 4.06 -15.68 7.60
C GLU A 19 2.76 -16.44 7.24
N ASN A 20 1.85 -16.62 8.19
CA ASN A 20 0.60 -17.32 7.94
C ASN A 20 -0.32 -16.51 7.02
N GLY A 21 -0.49 -15.22 7.30
CA GLY A 21 -1.21 -14.29 6.41
C GLY A 21 -0.54 -14.20 5.03
N PHE A 22 0.80 -14.21 4.97
CA PHE A 22 1.51 -14.19 3.70
C PHE A 22 1.22 -15.43 2.86
N ARG A 23 1.27 -16.64 3.42
CA ARG A 23 0.91 -17.88 2.69
C ARG A 23 -0.52 -17.85 2.17
N ASN A 24 -1.47 -17.39 2.99
CA ASN A 24 -2.86 -17.25 2.56
C ASN A 24 -2.98 -16.25 1.40
N ALA A 25 -2.27 -15.11 1.46
CA ALA A 25 -2.27 -14.11 0.39
C ALA A 25 -1.72 -14.66 -0.93
N LEU A 26 -0.68 -15.51 -0.90
CA LEU A 26 -0.12 -16.11 -2.11
C LEU A 26 -1.13 -16.97 -2.87
N SER A 27 -2.00 -17.70 -2.18
CA SER A 27 -3.05 -18.56 -2.77
C SER A 27 -4.38 -17.86 -3.00
N SER A 28 -4.54 -16.61 -2.52
CA SER A 28 -5.78 -15.84 -2.66
C SER A 28 -5.96 -15.27 -4.07
N ARG A 29 -7.13 -14.69 -4.34
CA ARG A 29 -7.38 -13.94 -5.58
C ARG A 29 -6.84 -12.50 -5.55
N ALA A 30 -6.38 -11.98 -4.41
CA ALA A 30 -5.75 -10.68 -4.34
C ALA A 30 -4.48 -10.66 -5.21
N SER A 31 -4.41 -9.76 -6.17
CA SER A 31 -3.26 -9.63 -7.07
C SER A 31 -2.10 -8.85 -6.46
N VAL A 32 -2.37 -8.11 -5.38
CA VAL A 32 -1.40 -7.24 -4.70
C VAL A 32 -1.34 -7.58 -3.21
N VAL A 33 -0.12 -7.69 -2.69
CA VAL A 33 0.18 -7.91 -1.28
C VAL A 33 0.81 -6.66 -0.68
N PHE A 34 0.30 -6.19 0.45
CA PHE A 34 0.93 -5.20 1.31
C PHE A 34 1.63 -5.92 2.46
N LEU A 35 2.96 -5.97 2.43
CA LEU A 35 3.77 -6.55 3.49
C LEU A 35 3.96 -5.51 4.59
N LEU A 36 3.13 -5.60 5.65
CA LEU A 36 3.07 -4.60 6.71
C LEU A 36 4.17 -4.75 7.76
N LYS A 37 4.71 -5.96 7.95
CA LYS A 37 5.87 -6.21 8.81
C LYS A 37 6.88 -7.06 8.07
N SER A 38 8.14 -6.73 8.21
CA SER A 38 9.25 -7.48 7.64
C SER A 38 10.54 -7.17 8.39
N GLU A 39 11.56 -7.95 8.12
CA GLU A 39 12.91 -7.76 8.62
C GLU A 39 13.89 -7.67 7.46
N LEU A 40 14.93 -6.87 7.61
CA LEU A 40 15.94 -6.64 6.58
C LEU A 40 16.52 -7.95 6.00
N LEU A 41 16.75 -8.94 6.86
CA LEU A 41 17.38 -10.20 6.46
C LEU A 41 16.48 -11.12 5.64
N THR A 42 15.16 -11.01 5.77
CA THR A 42 14.19 -11.94 5.17
C THR A 42 13.29 -11.29 4.11
N VAL A 43 13.23 -9.96 4.06
CA VAL A 43 12.32 -9.25 3.15
C VAL A 43 12.58 -9.56 1.68
N GLY A 44 13.83 -9.78 1.28
CA GLY A 44 14.20 -10.14 -0.09
C GLY A 44 13.58 -11.48 -0.52
N GLU A 45 13.76 -12.52 0.30
CA GLU A 45 13.15 -13.83 0.07
C GLU A 45 11.61 -13.74 0.00
N THR A 46 10.99 -12.95 0.88
CA THR A 46 9.54 -12.75 0.89
C THR A 46 9.06 -12.12 -0.43
N VAL A 47 9.80 -11.15 -0.96
CA VAL A 47 9.50 -10.50 -2.25
C VAL A 47 9.63 -11.51 -3.40
N GLU A 48 10.69 -12.31 -3.44
CA GLU A 48 10.89 -13.35 -4.46
C GLU A 48 9.76 -14.38 -4.45
N ARG A 49 9.33 -14.83 -3.28
CA ARG A 49 8.20 -15.76 -3.12
C ARG A 49 6.87 -15.17 -3.63
N ALA A 50 6.62 -13.88 -3.38
CA ALA A 50 5.43 -13.21 -3.91
C ALA A 50 5.47 -13.15 -5.44
N HIS A 51 6.61 -12.77 -6.02
CA HIS A 51 6.80 -12.72 -7.47
C HIS A 51 6.66 -14.11 -8.12
N ALA A 52 7.22 -15.14 -7.50
CA ALA A 52 7.09 -16.54 -7.97
C ALA A 52 5.62 -17.01 -8.00
N ALA A 53 4.79 -16.48 -7.08
CA ALA A 53 3.35 -16.73 -7.05
C ALA A 53 2.53 -15.78 -7.97
N GLY A 54 3.20 -14.94 -8.79
CA GLY A 54 2.55 -14.01 -9.71
C GLY A 54 1.91 -12.80 -9.02
N LYS A 55 2.25 -12.53 -7.76
CA LYS A 55 1.72 -11.39 -6.99
C LYS A 55 2.60 -10.17 -7.15
N LYS A 56 1.99 -8.99 -7.12
CA LYS A 56 2.68 -7.73 -6.86
C LYS A 56 2.83 -7.56 -5.35
N ILE A 57 3.99 -7.08 -4.90
CA ILE A 57 4.25 -6.88 -3.47
C ILE A 57 4.79 -5.49 -3.18
N LEU A 58 4.19 -4.81 -2.19
CA LEU A 58 4.64 -3.52 -1.69
C LEU A 58 5.05 -3.67 -0.22
N VAL A 59 6.23 -3.14 0.11
CA VAL A 59 6.81 -3.25 1.46
C VAL A 59 6.53 -1.98 2.26
N HIS A 60 6.02 -2.14 3.49
CA HIS A 60 5.83 -1.02 4.42
C HIS A 60 7.17 -0.69 5.10
N VAL A 61 7.94 0.19 4.47
CA VAL A 61 9.32 0.47 4.89
C VAL A 61 9.44 1.10 6.27
N ASP A 62 8.41 1.80 6.76
CA ASP A 62 8.43 2.36 8.13
C ASP A 62 8.42 1.26 9.21
N LEU A 63 7.89 0.07 8.88
CA LEU A 63 7.73 -1.07 9.78
C LEU A 63 8.67 -2.24 9.46
N THR A 64 9.62 -2.04 8.54
CA THR A 64 10.69 -3.03 8.27
C THR A 64 11.77 -2.87 9.33
N GLU A 65 11.99 -3.92 10.11
CA GLU A 65 13.03 -3.95 11.14
C GLU A 65 14.42 -4.04 10.51
N GLY A 66 15.39 -3.38 11.12
CA GLY A 66 16.79 -3.40 10.67
C GLY A 66 17.10 -2.48 9.49
N ILE A 67 16.14 -1.73 8.94
CA ILE A 67 16.35 -0.79 7.84
C ILE A 67 16.24 0.67 8.29
N GLY A 68 17.12 1.53 7.78
CA GLY A 68 17.07 2.98 8.01
C GLY A 68 15.85 3.64 7.33
N LYS A 69 15.57 4.88 7.73
CA LYS A 69 14.47 5.70 7.15
C LYS A 69 15.08 6.88 6.37
N ASP A 70 16.03 6.57 5.50
CA ASP A 70 16.83 7.51 4.70
C ASP A 70 16.92 7.05 3.24
N GLU A 71 17.57 7.86 2.41
CA GLU A 71 17.72 7.59 0.97
C GLU A 71 18.52 6.32 0.70
N ALA A 72 19.58 6.05 1.47
CA ALA A 72 20.42 4.88 1.27
C ALA A 72 19.63 3.58 1.51
N ALA A 73 18.80 3.57 2.55
CA ALA A 73 17.90 2.45 2.85
C ALA A 73 16.88 2.21 1.73
N ILE A 74 16.28 3.26 1.17
CA ILE A 74 15.31 3.12 0.08
C ILE A 74 16.00 2.68 -1.21
N ARG A 75 17.22 3.15 -1.48
CA ARG A 75 18.03 2.67 -2.60
C ARG A 75 18.34 1.18 -2.45
N TYR A 76 18.71 0.72 -1.26
CA TYR A 76 18.91 -0.70 -0.96
C TYR A 76 17.63 -1.52 -1.25
N ILE A 77 16.47 -1.06 -0.79
CA ILE A 77 15.17 -1.70 -1.07
C ILE A 77 14.95 -1.79 -2.58
N ALA A 78 15.16 -0.72 -3.33
CA ALA A 78 14.95 -0.69 -4.77
C ALA A 78 15.91 -1.61 -5.54
N GLU A 79 17.20 -1.62 -5.18
CA GLU A 79 18.24 -2.31 -5.95
C GLU A 79 18.45 -3.77 -5.53
N ARG A 80 18.23 -4.10 -4.25
CA ARG A 80 18.51 -5.42 -3.70
C ARG A 80 17.27 -6.24 -3.39
N VAL A 81 16.28 -5.63 -2.73
CA VAL A 81 15.02 -6.31 -2.39
C VAL A 81 14.06 -6.35 -3.59
N LYS A 82 14.01 -5.29 -4.38
CA LYS A 82 13.25 -5.16 -5.64
C LYS A 82 11.74 -5.46 -5.50
N PRO A 83 11.04 -4.89 -4.50
CA PRO A 83 9.59 -4.97 -4.47
C PRO A 83 9.00 -4.16 -5.64
N ASP A 84 7.72 -4.35 -5.95
CA ASP A 84 7.03 -3.51 -6.93
C ASP A 84 6.82 -2.08 -6.43
N GLY A 85 6.83 -1.87 -5.11
CA GLY A 85 6.71 -0.55 -4.52
C GLY A 85 6.86 -0.55 -3.01
N VAL A 86 6.63 0.62 -2.43
CA VAL A 86 6.71 0.84 -0.98
C VAL A 86 5.47 1.53 -0.43
N ILE A 87 5.20 1.28 0.84
CA ILE A 87 4.18 1.97 1.63
C ILE A 87 4.91 2.75 2.72
N THR A 88 4.56 4.01 2.90
CA THR A 88 5.15 4.85 3.95
C THR A 88 4.20 5.96 4.39
N THR A 89 4.35 6.37 5.65
CA THR A 89 3.68 7.56 6.20
C THR A 89 4.56 8.82 6.10
N ARG A 90 5.81 8.68 5.60
CA ARG A 90 6.84 9.73 5.63
C ARG A 90 7.00 10.41 4.27
N PRO A 91 6.77 11.75 4.19
CA PRO A 91 6.90 12.50 2.93
C PRO A 91 8.26 12.40 2.25
N ASN A 92 9.35 12.39 3.04
CA ASN A 92 10.71 12.25 2.49
C ASN A 92 10.93 10.89 1.83
N ILE A 93 10.39 9.82 2.41
CA ILE A 93 10.50 8.46 1.84
C ILE A 93 9.73 8.33 0.53
N VAL A 94 8.55 8.96 0.41
CA VAL A 94 7.83 9.00 -0.87
C VAL A 94 8.72 9.60 -1.98
N LYS A 95 9.42 10.71 -1.70
CA LYS A 95 10.33 11.35 -2.67
C LYS A 95 11.49 10.43 -3.06
N CYS A 96 12.15 9.82 -2.07
CA CYS A 96 13.26 8.89 -2.30
C CYS A 96 12.82 7.68 -3.13
N ALA A 97 11.68 7.07 -2.79
CA ALA A 97 11.16 5.90 -3.49
C ALA A 97 10.79 6.20 -4.96
N LYS A 98 10.17 7.36 -5.20
CA LYS A 98 9.90 7.83 -6.58
C LYS A 98 11.18 8.03 -7.38
N ALA A 99 12.20 8.62 -6.79
CA ALA A 99 13.50 8.80 -7.44
C ALA A 99 14.18 7.47 -7.78
N CYS A 100 13.89 6.41 -7.03
CA CYS A 100 14.34 5.04 -7.29
C CYS A 100 13.42 4.24 -8.24
N GLY A 101 12.34 4.84 -8.77
CA GLY A 101 11.42 4.17 -9.70
C GLY A 101 10.45 3.17 -9.05
N LEU A 102 10.31 3.17 -7.72
CA LEU A 102 9.37 2.32 -7.01
C LEU A 102 7.96 2.90 -7.06
N TYR A 103 6.95 2.04 -7.15
CA TYR A 103 5.56 2.45 -6.93
C TYR A 103 5.38 2.92 -5.49
N THR A 104 4.75 4.08 -5.28
CA THR A 104 4.65 4.73 -3.97
C THR A 104 3.22 4.76 -3.46
N VAL A 105 2.99 4.22 -2.27
CA VAL A 105 1.75 4.37 -1.51
C VAL A 105 2.03 5.27 -0.31
N PHE A 106 1.44 6.46 -0.32
CA PHE A 106 1.47 7.36 0.83
C PHE A 106 0.29 7.05 1.75
N ARG A 107 0.57 6.45 2.91
CA ARG A 107 -0.45 6.11 3.91
C ARG A 107 -0.74 7.32 4.79
N VAL A 108 -2.01 7.66 4.93
CA VAL A 108 -2.48 8.81 5.73
C VAL A 108 -3.53 8.37 6.75
N PHE A 109 -3.45 8.95 7.95
CA PHE A 109 -4.41 8.72 9.02
C PHE A 109 -5.32 9.94 9.14
N LEU A 110 -6.62 9.76 8.92
CA LEU A 110 -7.62 10.82 8.91
C LEU A 110 -8.31 10.87 10.28
N ILE A 111 -7.67 11.50 11.25
CA ILE A 111 -8.13 11.56 12.65
C ILE A 111 -9.06 12.75 12.85
N ASP A 112 -8.72 13.90 12.25
CA ASP A 112 -9.45 15.17 12.37
C ASP A 112 -9.32 16.02 11.10
N THR A 113 -9.93 17.19 11.10
CA THR A 113 -9.90 18.11 9.95
C THR A 113 -8.50 18.61 9.63
N GLN A 114 -7.66 18.88 10.64
CA GLN A 114 -6.28 19.33 10.42
C GLN A 114 -5.43 18.21 9.79
N GLY A 115 -5.60 16.98 10.24
CA GLY A 115 -4.97 15.80 9.65
C GLY A 115 -5.38 15.59 8.19
N LEU A 116 -6.68 15.78 7.90
CA LEU A 116 -7.20 15.69 6.54
C LEU A 116 -6.59 16.75 5.62
N ASP A 117 -6.55 18.02 6.04
CA ASP A 117 -6.00 19.13 5.24
C ASP A 117 -4.49 18.94 5.01
N SER A 118 -3.77 18.50 6.02
CA SER A 118 -2.35 18.16 5.94
C SER A 118 -2.10 17.00 4.96
N ALA A 119 -2.93 15.96 5.02
CA ALA A 119 -2.85 14.81 4.12
C ALA A 119 -3.10 15.20 2.66
N LEU A 120 -4.11 16.01 2.38
CA LEU A 120 -4.41 16.55 1.05
C LEU A 120 -3.24 17.38 0.51
N SER A 121 -2.76 18.35 1.30
CA SER A 121 -1.61 19.18 0.91
C SER A 121 -0.36 18.37 0.61
N ASN A 122 -0.06 17.34 1.42
CA ASN A 122 1.06 16.44 1.18
C ASN A 122 0.86 15.58 -0.07
N ALA A 123 -0.33 15.01 -0.28
CA ALA A 123 -0.63 14.21 -1.45
C ALA A 123 -0.45 15.02 -2.75
N ASP A 124 -0.84 16.30 -2.77
CA ASP A 124 -0.69 17.16 -3.94
C ASP A 124 0.77 17.57 -4.21
N LYS A 125 1.55 17.82 -3.14
CA LYS A 125 2.97 18.18 -3.25
C LYS A 125 3.85 16.98 -3.64
N LEU A 126 3.60 15.82 -3.04
CA LEU A 126 4.41 14.61 -3.22
C LEU A 126 4.06 13.87 -4.50
N ARG A 127 2.79 13.95 -4.93
CA ARG A 127 2.24 13.20 -6.08
C ARG A 127 2.61 11.72 -6.02
N PRO A 128 2.27 11.00 -4.94
CA PRO A 128 2.47 9.56 -4.89
C PRO A 128 1.62 8.87 -5.96
N ASP A 129 1.97 7.63 -6.33
CA ASP A 129 1.17 6.84 -7.28
C ASP A 129 -0.19 6.45 -6.68
N ALA A 130 -0.22 6.23 -5.37
CA ALA A 130 -1.46 6.02 -4.63
C ALA A 130 -1.41 6.67 -3.24
N VAL A 131 -2.59 7.02 -2.71
CA VAL A 131 -2.80 7.36 -1.30
C VAL A 131 -3.66 6.28 -0.67
N GLU A 132 -3.23 5.75 0.47
CA GLU A 132 -4.04 4.85 1.29
C GLU A 132 -4.65 5.63 2.44
N LEU A 133 -5.99 5.68 2.46
CA LEU A 133 -6.77 6.39 3.47
C LEU A 133 -7.09 5.46 4.64
N MET A 134 -6.74 5.84 5.85
CA MET A 134 -7.06 5.11 7.07
C MET A 134 -7.76 6.02 8.10
N PRO A 135 -8.93 5.61 8.61
CA PRO A 135 -9.66 4.39 8.30
C PRO A 135 -10.38 4.45 6.94
N GLY A 136 -10.48 3.30 6.25
CA GLY A 136 -11.15 3.16 4.96
C GLY A 136 -12.68 3.17 5.03
N LEU A 137 -13.25 3.40 6.21
CA LEU A 137 -14.70 3.39 6.48
C LEU A 137 -15.40 4.71 6.19
N ILE A 138 -14.71 5.68 5.56
CA ILE A 138 -15.26 7.00 5.23
C ILE A 138 -15.23 7.20 3.71
N PRO A 139 -16.12 6.52 2.95
CA PRO A 139 -16.11 6.58 1.48
C PRO A 139 -16.23 8.00 0.91
N SER A 140 -16.93 8.90 1.62
CA SER A 140 -17.10 10.30 1.20
C SER A 140 -15.78 11.09 1.07
N LEU A 141 -14.70 10.64 1.70
CA LEU A 141 -13.39 11.29 1.60
C LEU A 141 -12.58 10.79 0.40
N VAL A 142 -12.92 9.65 -0.20
CA VAL A 142 -12.17 9.07 -1.34
C VAL A 142 -12.05 10.07 -2.48
N GLY A 143 -13.16 10.70 -2.87
CA GLY A 143 -13.20 11.67 -3.97
C GLY A 143 -12.28 12.86 -3.79
N ARG A 144 -11.99 13.27 -2.54
CA ARG A 144 -11.09 14.40 -2.24
C ARG A 144 -9.62 14.11 -2.57
N PHE A 145 -9.23 12.84 -2.61
CA PHE A 145 -7.85 12.42 -2.88
C PHE A 145 -7.62 11.96 -4.32
N LEU A 146 -8.67 11.81 -5.12
CA LEU A 146 -8.53 11.42 -6.52
C LEU A 146 -7.81 12.51 -7.34
N ALA A 147 -6.89 12.07 -8.21
CA ALA A 147 -6.25 12.91 -9.20
C ALA A 147 -5.90 12.04 -10.44
N PRO A 148 -5.68 12.62 -11.63
CA PRO A 148 -5.44 11.85 -12.86
C PRO A 148 -4.32 10.81 -12.78
N SER A 149 -3.27 11.10 -12.00
CA SER A 149 -2.09 10.24 -11.81
C SER A 149 -1.99 9.62 -10.42
N ARG A 150 -3.06 9.67 -9.62
CA ARG A 150 -3.03 9.20 -8.23
C ARG A 150 -4.23 8.32 -7.94
N ALA A 151 -3.98 7.07 -7.61
CA ALA A 151 -4.98 6.13 -7.15
C ALA A 151 -5.32 6.37 -5.66
N VAL A 152 -6.50 5.92 -5.23
CA VAL A 152 -6.90 5.92 -3.81
C VAL A 152 -7.19 4.50 -3.38
N ILE A 153 -6.64 4.10 -2.25
CA ILE A 153 -6.87 2.81 -1.59
C ILE A 153 -7.56 3.10 -0.27
N ALA A 154 -8.61 2.36 0.04
CA ALA A 154 -9.27 2.43 1.34
C ALA A 154 -8.71 1.33 2.25
N GLY A 155 -8.07 1.70 3.38
CA GLY A 155 -7.43 0.74 4.28
C GLY A 155 -7.82 0.93 5.73
N GLY A 156 -7.59 -0.11 6.52
CA GLY A 156 -7.89 -0.11 7.96
C GLY A 156 -9.37 -0.22 8.30
N LEU A 157 -9.66 -1.10 9.27
CA LEU A 157 -10.98 -1.40 9.80
C LEU A 157 -11.99 -1.97 8.78
N ILE A 158 -11.58 -2.32 7.57
CA ILE A 158 -12.43 -2.99 6.58
C ILE A 158 -12.48 -4.48 6.90
N THR A 159 -13.65 -4.95 7.29
CA THR A 159 -13.92 -6.32 7.74
C THR A 159 -15.07 -6.98 6.99
N THR A 160 -15.76 -6.25 6.10
CA THR A 160 -16.87 -6.81 5.31
C THR A 160 -16.77 -6.42 3.83
N ARG A 161 -17.40 -7.23 2.98
CA ARG A 161 -17.49 -6.98 1.52
C ARG A 161 -18.28 -5.70 1.21
N GLU A 162 -19.28 -5.37 2.01
CA GLU A 162 -20.09 -4.16 1.87
C GLU A 162 -19.24 -2.90 2.06
N GLN A 163 -18.36 -2.90 3.10
CA GLN A 163 -17.42 -1.81 3.37
C GLN A 163 -16.43 -1.63 2.22
N ALA A 164 -15.83 -2.73 1.73
CA ALA A 164 -14.93 -2.70 0.58
C ALA A 164 -15.64 -2.17 -0.67
N THR A 165 -16.86 -2.66 -0.94
CA THR A 165 -17.67 -2.24 -2.08
C THR A 165 -18.05 -0.76 -2.00
N ALA A 166 -18.39 -0.25 -0.81
CA ALA A 166 -18.71 1.16 -0.61
C ALA A 166 -17.52 2.06 -0.95
N ALA A 167 -16.30 1.67 -0.53
CA ALA A 167 -15.07 2.40 -0.87
C ALA A 167 -14.79 2.41 -2.39
N ILE A 168 -14.96 1.26 -3.05
CA ILE A 168 -14.77 1.14 -4.50
C ILE A 168 -15.79 1.97 -5.27
N LYS A 169 -17.06 1.94 -4.88
CA LYS A 169 -18.12 2.79 -5.48
C LYS A 169 -17.84 4.28 -5.32
N ALA A 170 -17.13 4.68 -4.25
CA ALA A 170 -16.70 6.06 -4.05
C ALA A 170 -15.46 6.44 -4.87
N GLY A 171 -14.85 5.51 -5.61
CA GLY A 171 -13.72 5.75 -6.51
C GLY A 171 -12.38 5.16 -6.04
N ALA A 172 -12.34 4.44 -4.92
CA ALA A 172 -11.12 3.71 -4.54
C ALA A 172 -10.81 2.59 -5.56
N VAL A 173 -9.54 2.40 -5.87
CA VAL A 173 -9.11 1.33 -6.80
C VAL A 173 -9.16 -0.05 -6.15
N ALA A 174 -9.01 -0.11 -4.83
CA ALA A 174 -9.12 -1.33 -4.03
C ALA A 174 -9.35 -1.01 -2.55
N ALA A 175 -9.81 -2.02 -1.81
CA ALA A 175 -9.82 -2.05 -0.36
C ALA A 175 -8.62 -2.85 0.17
N SER A 176 -7.86 -2.30 1.12
CA SER A 176 -6.77 -2.99 1.82
C SER A 176 -7.28 -3.54 3.15
N THR A 177 -7.18 -4.84 3.34
CA THR A 177 -7.67 -5.52 4.54
C THR A 177 -6.73 -6.65 4.97
N SER A 178 -6.70 -6.93 6.27
CA SER A 178 -5.98 -8.08 6.83
C SER A 178 -6.88 -9.31 7.05
N ASP A 179 -8.14 -9.23 6.60
CA ASP A 179 -9.08 -10.35 6.69
C ASP A 179 -8.94 -11.26 5.45
N PRO A 180 -8.46 -12.52 5.62
CA PRO A 180 -8.28 -13.46 4.52
C PRO A 180 -9.56 -13.84 3.79
N GLU A 181 -10.72 -13.76 4.44
CA GLU A 181 -12.02 -14.08 3.84
C GLU A 181 -12.43 -13.07 2.75
N LEU A 182 -11.77 -11.92 2.71
CA LEU A 182 -12.03 -10.87 1.73
C LEU A 182 -11.05 -10.90 0.53
N TRP A 183 -9.96 -11.67 0.62
CA TRP A 183 -8.90 -11.71 -0.39
C TRP A 183 -9.23 -12.55 -1.64
#